data_a3078a91cf7dbd837ee3b0d0913a9912
#
_entry.id   a3078a91cf7dbd837ee3b0d0913a9912
#
_cell.length_a   1.000
_cell.length_b   1.000
_cell.length_c   1.000
_cell.angle_alpha   90.00
_cell.angle_beta   90.00
_cell.angle_gamma   90.00
#
_symmetry.space_group_name_H-M   'P 1'
#
loop_
_entity.id
_entity.type
_entity.pdbx_description
1 polymer ?
#
loop_
_entity_poly.entity_id
_entity_poly.type
_entity_poly.pdbx_seq_one_letter_code
_entity_poly.pdbx_strand_id
1 'polypeptide(L)'
;MNPELPAPQPPSPTTSIAAGREPNARNDAMPDAATRPGPRLEVVDLSVSFGGLTALDRVSFDVRPGEVVALIGPNGAGKTTVFNAVCGLVRRKGDVRIDGMPAPRRTAGLTARGVSRTLQGLGLFAGLTARENVLLPVAGRRDADARVAAQVDALDLQPLADRPVTALSYPDRKRVALARALVTDPRLLLLDEPAGGLGADDIAALGGVIARVAATGCAVLLVEHHVDFVMGVADRIVVLDFGRVIARGTPDQVRTDPRVEEAYLGVKASA
;
A
#
# COMPACT_ATOMS: atom_id res chain seq x y z
N MET A 1 67.46 3.19 19.05
CA MET A 1 66.73 4.21 18.30
C MET A 1 65.45 3.52 17.76
N ASN A 2 64.35 3.74 18.46
CA ASN A 2 63.04 3.25 18.02
C ASN A 2 62.38 4.40 17.23
N PRO A 3 61.80 4.18 16.03
CA PRO A 3 61.04 5.20 15.33
C PRO A 3 59.64 5.34 15.97
N GLU A 4 59.33 6.57 16.32
CA GLU A 4 58.00 6.97 16.81
C GLU A 4 56.90 6.69 15.75
N LEU A 5 55.81 6.10 16.21
CA LEU A 5 54.56 5.95 15.45
C LEU A 5 53.85 7.32 15.36
N PRO A 6 53.33 7.70 14.19
CA PRO A 6 52.59 8.95 14.09
C PRO A 6 51.21 8.83 14.80
N ALA A 7 50.81 9.94 15.41
CA ALA A 7 49.56 10.12 16.15
C ALA A 7 48.31 9.91 15.23
N PRO A 8 47.21 9.38 15.78
CA PRO A 8 46.00 9.16 15.02
C PRO A 8 45.36 10.52 14.61
N GLN A 9 45.02 10.62 13.32
CA GLN A 9 44.29 11.75 12.78
C GLN A 9 42.82 11.78 13.30
N PRO A 10 42.23 12.94 13.53
CA PRO A 10 40.85 13.06 13.94
C PRO A 10 39.91 12.63 12.78
N PRO A 11 38.73 12.05 13.09
CA PRO A 11 37.79 11.64 12.09
C PRO A 11 37.25 12.83 11.31
N SER A 12 37.16 12.69 10.00
CA SER A 12 36.55 13.66 9.07
C SER A 12 35.08 13.89 9.44
N PRO A 13 34.55 15.10 9.26
CA PRO A 13 33.16 15.39 9.60
C PRO A 13 32.22 14.56 8.73
N THR A 14 31.40 13.76 9.39
CA THR A 14 30.28 13.01 8.79
C THR A 14 29.35 14.01 8.11
N THR A 15 29.32 14.00 6.80
CA THR A 15 28.34 14.73 6.00
C THR A 15 26.95 14.20 6.35
N SER A 16 26.23 14.96 7.18
CA SER A 16 24.82 14.75 7.47
C SER A 16 24.02 14.92 6.17
N ILE A 17 23.60 13.78 5.57
CA ILE A 17 22.61 13.79 4.50
C ILE A 17 21.24 13.94 5.17
N ALA A 18 20.94 15.12 5.66
CA ALA A 18 19.59 15.58 5.89
C ALA A 18 19.02 16.00 4.52
N ALA A 19 18.64 15.04 3.70
CA ALA A 19 17.70 15.28 2.61
C ALA A 19 16.32 15.50 3.27
N GLY A 20 16.11 16.69 3.80
CA GLY A 20 14.81 17.20 4.17
C GLY A 20 13.94 17.20 2.91
N ARG A 21 12.98 16.29 2.85
CA ARG A 21 11.88 16.38 1.91
C ARG A 21 11.17 17.68 2.23
N GLU A 22 11.14 18.61 1.27
CA GLU A 22 10.29 19.79 1.39
C GLU A 22 8.86 19.32 1.71
N PRO A 23 8.14 19.96 2.65
CA PRO A 23 6.76 19.63 2.94
C PRO A 23 5.99 19.73 1.62
N ASN A 24 5.24 18.69 1.30
CA ASN A 24 4.49 18.54 0.07
C ASN A 24 3.58 19.76 -0.11
N ALA A 25 3.99 20.71 -0.95
CA ALA A 25 3.32 21.99 -1.22
C ALA A 25 1.93 21.84 -1.89
N ARG A 26 1.30 20.68 -1.76
CA ARG A 26 -0.06 20.40 -2.25
C ARG A 26 -1.16 20.86 -1.30
N ASN A 27 -0.84 21.43 -0.14
CA ASN A 27 -1.83 21.66 0.93
C ASN A 27 -2.30 23.12 1.09
N ASP A 28 -1.90 24.07 0.23
CA ASP A 28 -2.25 25.48 0.42
C ASP A 28 -3.41 26.01 -0.45
N ALA A 29 -4.19 25.14 -1.05
CA ALA A 29 -5.52 25.53 -1.60
C ALA A 29 -6.46 24.33 -1.51
N MET A 30 -7.12 24.14 -0.38
CA MET A 30 -8.20 23.18 -0.24
C MET A 30 -9.36 23.65 -1.14
N PRO A 31 -9.65 23.00 -2.29
CA PRO A 31 -10.84 23.30 -3.06
C PRO A 31 -12.07 23.00 -2.19
N ASP A 32 -13.08 23.85 -2.35
CA ASP A 32 -14.36 23.76 -1.64
C ASP A 32 -14.92 22.33 -1.66
N ALA A 33 -15.45 21.87 -0.53
CA ALA A 33 -15.93 20.49 -0.34
C ALA A 33 -16.98 20.05 -1.38
N ALA A 34 -17.64 21.00 -2.02
CA ALA A 34 -18.66 20.76 -3.06
C ALA A 34 -18.11 20.37 -4.45
N THR A 35 -16.79 20.55 -4.71
CA THR A 35 -16.16 20.31 -6.03
C THR A 35 -15.23 19.10 -6.06
N ARG A 36 -15.04 18.40 -4.94
CA ARG A 36 -14.17 17.22 -4.90
C ARG A 36 -14.85 16.00 -5.51
N PRO A 37 -14.20 15.25 -6.41
CA PRO A 37 -14.75 13.99 -6.89
C PRO A 37 -15.05 13.07 -5.70
N GLY A 38 -16.18 12.33 -5.79
CA GLY A 38 -16.57 11.37 -4.76
C GLY A 38 -15.50 10.32 -4.51
N PRO A 39 -15.59 9.58 -3.39
CA PRO A 39 -14.62 8.57 -3.05
C PRO A 39 -14.56 7.46 -4.11
N ARG A 40 -13.36 6.97 -4.40
CA ARG A 40 -13.14 5.82 -5.27
C ARG A 40 -13.55 4.53 -4.56
N LEU A 41 -13.21 4.42 -3.27
CA LEU A 41 -13.64 3.36 -2.37
C LEU A 41 -14.36 4.01 -1.18
N GLU A 42 -15.55 3.52 -0.88
CA GLU A 42 -16.31 3.87 0.31
C GLU A 42 -16.68 2.60 1.08
N VAL A 43 -16.38 2.59 2.36
CA VAL A 43 -16.69 1.52 3.30
C VAL A 43 -17.53 2.11 4.41
N VAL A 44 -18.76 1.60 4.60
CA VAL A 44 -19.72 2.11 5.59
C VAL A 44 -20.23 0.98 6.47
N ASP A 45 -20.01 1.10 7.77
CA ASP A 45 -20.46 0.17 8.82
C ASP A 45 -20.11 -1.30 8.53
N LEU A 46 -18.94 -1.51 7.96
CA LEU A 46 -18.45 -2.84 7.59
C LEU A 46 -18.29 -3.71 8.82
N SER A 47 -19.03 -4.81 8.88
CA SER A 47 -18.94 -5.81 9.94
C SER A 47 -18.77 -7.21 9.35
N VAL A 48 -17.87 -7.98 9.98
CA VAL A 48 -17.56 -9.37 9.58
C VAL A 48 -17.47 -10.24 10.82
N SER A 49 -18.11 -11.41 10.77
CA SER A 49 -18.05 -12.41 11.86
C SER A 49 -17.76 -13.80 11.31
N PHE A 50 -16.97 -14.56 12.04
CA PHE A 50 -16.62 -15.95 11.77
C PHE A 50 -17.01 -16.82 12.98
N GLY A 51 -17.97 -17.74 12.81
CA GLY A 51 -18.33 -18.69 13.86
C GLY A 51 -18.64 -18.08 15.23
N GLY A 52 -19.24 -16.89 15.28
CA GLY A 52 -19.54 -16.18 16.55
C GLY A 52 -18.48 -15.17 16.98
N LEU A 53 -17.26 -15.21 16.43
CA LEU A 53 -16.25 -14.19 16.65
C LEU A 53 -16.48 -13.00 15.71
N THR A 54 -16.64 -11.79 16.25
CA THR A 54 -16.69 -10.56 15.46
C THR A 54 -15.28 -10.09 15.14
N ALA A 55 -14.90 -10.20 13.87
CA ALA A 55 -13.59 -9.76 13.38
C ALA A 55 -13.57 -8.29 12.98
N LEU A 56 -14.72 -7.74 12.53
CA LEU A 56 -14.90 -6.31 12.25
C LEU A 56 -16.26 -5.85 12.82
N ASP A 57 -16.27 -4.69 13.44
CA ASP A 57 -17.47 -4.06 14.00
C ASP A 57 -17.60 -2.62 13.51
N ARG A 58 -18.48 -2.40 12.53
CA ARG A 58 -18.87 -1.10 11.97
C ARG A 58 -17.70 -0.22 11.52
N VAL A 59 -16.74 -0.84 10.84
CA VAL A 59 -15.59 -0.12 10.25
C VAL A 59 -16.08 0.76 9.12
N SER A 60 -15.75 2.06 9.16
CA SER A 60 -16.10 3.02 8.11
C SER A 60 -14.90 3.88 7.75
N PHE A 61 -14.60 3.98 6.45
CA PHE A 61 -13.58 4.85 5.87
C PHE A 61 -13.81 5.01 4.37
N ASP A 62 -13.09 5.95 3.76
CA ASP A 62 -13.11 6.18 2.31
C ASP A 62 -11.68 6.33 1.77
N VAL A 63 -11.51 6.15 0.46
CA VAL A 63 -10.28 6.44 -0.29
C VAL A 63 -10.65 7.25 -1.53
N ARG A 64 -10.04 8.40 -1.72
CA ARG A 64 -10.33 9.32 -2.82
C ARG A 64 -9.39 9.12 -4.01
N PRO A 65 -9.77 9.56 -5.22
CA PRO A 65 -8.86 9.59 -6.36
C PRO A 65 -7.55 10.33 -6.01
N GLY A 66 -6.41 9.71 -6.33
CA GLY A 66 -5.09 10.29 -6.07
C GLY A 66 -4.64 10.27 -4.62
N GLU A 67 -5.41 9.65 -3.72
CA GLU A 67 -5.11 9.55 -2.29
C GLU A 67 -4.49 8.19 -1.95
N VAL A 68 -3.49 8.19 -1.07
CA VAL A 68 -2.94 7.00 -0.43
C VAL A 68 -3.48 6.92 1.00
N VAL A 69 -4.37 5.97 1.26
CA VAL A 69 -4.88 5.69 2.61
C VAL A 69 -4.21 4.42 3.13
N ALA A 70 -3.55 4.51 4.27
CA ALA A 70 -2.99 3.36 4.94
C ALA A 70 -3.92 2.84 6.04
N LEU A 71 -4.10 1.53 6.08
CA LEU A 71 -4.81 0.81 7.13
C LEU A 71 -3.78 0.10 8.01
N ILE A 72 -3.61 0.57 9.22
CA ILE A 72 -2.64 0.03 10.19
C ILE A 72 -3.33 -0.49 11.45
N GLY A 73 -2.57 -1.14 12.32
CA GLY A 73 -3.04 -1.66 13.60
C GLY A 73 -2.24 -2.89 14.03
N PRO A 74 -2.35 -3.34 15.27
CA PRO A 74 -1.70 -4.54 15.78
C PRO A 74 -2.05 -5.80 14.99
N ASN A 75 -1.30 -6.89 15.23
CA ASN A 75 -1.65 -8.19 14.70
C ASN A 75 -3.02 -8.64 15.25
N GLY A 76 -3.89 -9.13 14.36
CA GLY A 76 -5.25 -9.50 14.76
C GLY A 76 -6.26 -8.33 14.78
N ALA A 77 -5.85 -7.08 14.54
CA ALA A 77 -6.75 -5.91 14.51
C ALA A 77 -7.85 -5.97 13.44
N GLY A 78 -7.76 -6.88 12.44
CA GLY A 78 -8.77 -7.04 11.40
C GLY A 78 -8.39 -6.47 10.03
N LYS A 79 -7.16 -5.97 9.83
CA LYS A 79 -6.70 -5.35 8.57
C LYS A 79 -6.92 -6.25 7.34
N THR A 80 -6.44 -7.48 7.38
CA THR A 80 -6.63 -8.47 6.31
C THR A 80 -8.10 -8.81 6.10
N THR A 81 -8.92 -8.78 7.18
CA THR A 81 -10.37 -8.99 7.07
C THR A 81 -11.06 -7.85 6.34
N VAL A 82 -10.66 -6.58 6.58
CA VAL A 82 -11.15 -5.43 5.80
C VAL A 82 -10.80 -5.62 4.33
N PHE A 83 -9.54 -5.94 4.04
CA PHE A 83 -9.05 -6.15 2.67
C PHE A 83 -9.85 -7.27 1.96
N ASN A 84 -10.04 -8.40 2.63
CA ASN A 84 -10.83 -9.52 2.12
C ASN A 84 -12.30 -9.17 1.91
N ALA A 85 -12.89 -8.37 2.81
CA ALA A 85 -14.26 -7.91 2.68
C ALA A 85 -14.43 -6.96 1.49
N VAL A 86 -13.50 -5.99 1.30
CA VAL A 86 -13.48 -5.11 0.11
C VAL A 86 -13.38 -5.94 -1.17
N CYS A 87 -12.54 -6.99 -1.18
CA CYS A 87 -12.34 -7.88 -2.32
C CYS A 87 -13.49 -8.88 -2.55
N GLY A 88 -14.51 -8.94 -1.70
CA GLY A 88 -15.60 -9.90 -1.81
C GLY A 88 -15.21 -11.35 -1.52
N LEU A 89 -14.15 -11.56 -0.73
CA LEU A 89 -13.66 -12.89 -0.33
C LEU A 89 -14.33 -13.42 0.93
N VAL A 90 -14.94 -12.56 1.73
CA VAL A 90 -15.67 -12.92 2.96
C VAL A 90 -17.06 -12.30 2.96
N ARG A 91 -18.01 -12.96 3.63
CA ARG A 91 -19.35 -12.40 3.84
C ARG A 91 -19.25 -11.21 4.79
N ARG A 92 -19.96 -10.13 4.46
CA ARG A 92 -19.96 -8.89 5.22
C ARG A 92 -21.36 -8.33 5.40
N LYS A 93 -21.55 -7.55 6.46
CA LYS A 93 -22.65 -6.61 6.65
C LYS A 93 -22.12 -5.19 6.43
N GLY A 94 -22.99 -4.24 6.18
CA GLY A 94 -22.61 -2.88 5.81
C GLY A 94 -22.34 -2.75 4.30
N ASP A 95 -21.98 -1.55 3.87
CA ASP A 95 -21.81 -1.19 2.47
C ASP A 95 -20.33 -1.04 2.10
N VAL A 96 -19.96 -1.59 0.95
CA VAL A 96 -18.70 -1.31 0.27
C VAL A 96 -19.04 -0.87 -1.15
N ARG A 97 -18.62 0.32 -1.52
CA ARG A 97 -18.88 0.93 -2.83
C ARG A 97 -17.58 1.28 -3.53
N ILE A 98 -17.56 1.08 -4.84
CA ILE A 98 -16.47 1.46 -5.73
C ILE A 98 -17.09 2.37 -6.79
N ASP A 99 -16.59 3.61 -6.90
CA ASP A 99 -17.19 4.67 -7.73
C ASP A 99 -18.68 4.85 -7.46
N GLY A 100 -19.09 4.90 -6.19
CA GLY A 100 -20.48 5.06 -5.76
C GLY A 100 -21.38 3.83 -5.98
N MET A 101 -20.90 2.78 -6.67
CA MET A 101 -21.67 1.56 -6.95
C MET A 101 -21.27 0.43 -6.00
N PRO A 102 -22.20 -0.46 -5.61
CA PRO A 102 -21.87 -1.61 -4.75
C PRO A 102 -20.69 -2.41 -5.29
N ALA A 103 -19.74 -2.73 -4.42
CA ALA A 103 -18.59 -3.54 -4.78
C ALA A 103 -19.03 -4.95 -5.20
N PRO A 104 -18.38 -5.55 -6.20
CA PRO A 104 -18.68 -6.91 -6.64
C PRO A 104 -18.62 -7.91 -5.48
N ARG A 105 -19.53 -8.86 -5.47
CA ARG A 105 -19.53 -9.95 -4.47
C ARG A 105 -18.51 -11.05 -4.78
N ARG A 106 -17.87 -11.01 -5.95
CA ARG A 106 -16.84 -11.97 -6.40
C ARG A 106 -15.64 -11.20 -6.89
N THR A 107 -14.46 -11.65 -6.55
CA THR A 107 -13.17 -11.04 -6.90
C THR A 107 -13.00 -10.83 -8.40
N ALA A 108 -13.51 -11.76 -9.22
CA ALA A 108 -13.45 -11.67 -10.69
C ALA A 108 -14.10 -10.39 -11.25
N GLY A 109 -15.06 -9.80 -10.54
CA GLY A 109 -15.70 -8.54 -10.94
C GLY A 109 -14.90 -7.28 -10.64
N LEU A 110 -13.84 -7.36 -9.85
CA LEU A 110 -13.05 -6.20 -9.43
C LEU A 110 -12.29 -5.54 -10.58
N THR A 111 -11.66 -6.34 -11.43
CA THR A 111 -10.89 -5.84 -12.59
C THR A 111 -11.79 -5.04 -13.54
N ALA A 112 -13.03 -5.49 -13.78
CA ALA A 112 -14.00 -4.75 -14.58
C ALA A 112 -14.41 -3.39 -13.95
N ARG A 113 -14.18 -3.22 -12.63
CA ARG A 113 -14.38 -1.96 -11.90
C ARG A 113 -13.10 -1.13 -11.79
N GLY A 114 -12.03 -1.49 -12.50
CA GLY A 114 -10.74 -0.81 -12.44
C GLY A 114 -10.03 -0.98 -11.10
N VAL A 115 -10.24 -2.12 -10.42
CA VAL A 115 -9.56 -2.45 -9.17
C VAL A 115 -8.50 -3.50 -9.43
N SER A 116 -7.29 -3.24 -9.00
CA SER A 116 -6.20 -4.22 -8.94
C SER A 116 -5.72 -4.41 -7.50
N ARG A 117 -5.14 -5.56 -7.24
CA ARG A 117 -4.58 -5.86 -5.93
C ARG A 117 -3.30 -6.67 -6.03
N THR A 118 -2.41 -6.49 -5.07
CA THR A 118 -1.35 -7.45 -4.78
C THR A 118 -1.85 -8.52 -3.81
N LEU A 119 -1.18 -9.67 -3.81
CA LEU A 119 -1.45 -10.75 -2.86
C LEU A 119 -0.27 -10.87 -1.90
N GLN A 120 -0.52 -11.13 -0.63
CA GLN A 120 0.50 -11.33 0.40
C GLN A 120 1.54 -12.38 -0.02
N GLY A 121 1.15 -13.45 -0.68
CA GLY A 121 2.04 -14.49 -1.24
C GLY A 121 2.54 -14.20 -2.67
N LEU A 122 2.54 -12.94 -3.14
CA LEU A 122 2.88 -12.47 -4.48
C LEU A 122 2.00 -13.06 -5.60
N GLY A 123 1.57 -14.32 -5.50
CA GLY A 123 0.73 -15.01 -6.46
C GLY A 123 1.32 -15.09 -7.87
N LEU A 124 2.64 -15.08 -8.02
CA LEU A 124 3.31 -15.21 -9.30
C LEU A 124 3.25 -16.66 -9.78
N PHE A 125 3.15 -16.83 -11.09
CA PHE A 125 3.16 -18.13 -11.75
C PHE A 125 4.61 -18.58 -11.97
N ALA A 126 5.03 -19.57 -11.21
CA ALA A 126 6.42 -20.04 -11.15
C ALA A 126 6.98 -20.53 -12.52
N GLY A 127 6.13 -21.06 -13.38
CA GLY A 127 6.49 -21.53 -14.72
C GLY A 127 6.62 -20.44 -15.79
N LEU A 128 6.40 -19.17 -15.41
CA LEU A 128 6.43 -18.05 -16.34
C LEU A 128 7.59 -17.10 -16.03
N THR A 129 8.04 -16.36 -17.04
CA THR A 129 8.98 -15.25 -16.92
C THR A 129 8.34 -14.06 -16.19
N ALA A 130 9.15 -13.05 -15.85
CA ALA A 130 8.65 -11.80 -15.29
C ALA A 130 7.67 -11.12 -16.25
N ARG A 131 8.04 -10.98 -17.52
CA ARG A 131 7.22 -10.40 -18.60
C ARG A 131 5.89 -11.12 -18.76
N GLU A 132 5.89 -12.45 -18.83
CA GLU A 132 4.68 -13.26 -18.96
C GLU A 132 3.77 -13.11 -17.74
N ASN A 133 4.31 -13.04 -16.52
CA ASN A 133 3.52 -12.76 -15.32
C ASN A 133 2.81 -11.39 -15.40
N VAL A 134 3.51 -10.36 -15.90
CA VAL A 134 2.93 -9.01 -16.08
C VAL A 134 1.87 -9.01 -17.17
N LEU A 135 2.04 -9.82 -18.23
CA LEU A 135 1.12 -9.91 -19.35
C LEU A 135 -0.24 -10.49 -18.98
N LEU A 136 -0.30 -11.44 -18.03
CA LEU A 136 -1.51 -12.22 -17.74
C LEU A 136 -2.79 -11.39 -17.58
N PRO A 137 -2.83 -10.28 -16.81
CA PRO A 137 -4.08 -9.53 -16.62
C PRO A 137 -4.59 -8.82 -17.88
N VAL A 138 -3.74 -8.64 -18.87
CA VAL A 138 -4.04 -7.92 -20.12
C VAL A 138 -3.93 -8.81 -21.35
N ALA A 139 -3.70 -10.11 -21.17
CA ALA A 139 -3.63 -11.07 -22.26
C ALA A 139 -4.89 -10.98 -23.14
N GLY A 140 -4.68 -10.92 -24.45
CA GLY A 140 -5.78 -10.76 -25.42
C GLY A 140 -6.21 -9.32 -25.70
N ARG A 141 -5.69 -8.32 -24.98
CA ARG A 141 -5.89 -6.91 -25.35
C ARG A 141 -4.98 -6.55 -26.54
N ARG A 142 -5.46 -5.65 -27.41
CA ARG A 142 -4.68 -5.17 -28.56
C ARG A 142 -3.44 -4.36 -28.16
N ASP A 143 -3.48 -3.72 -26.98
CA ASP A 143 -2.42 -2.86 -26.43
C ASP A 143 -1.58 -3.58 -25.35
N ALA A 144 -1.68 -4.92 -25.23
CA ALA A 144 -1.05 -5.70 -24.15
C ALA A 144 0.46 -5.51 -24.11
N ASP A 145 1.16 -5.67 -25.25
CA ASP A 145 2.62 -5.60 -25.31
C ASP A 145 3.13 -4.20 -24.94
N ALA A 146 2.46 -3.14 -25.42
CA ALA A 146 2.82 -1.77 -25.08
C ALA A 146 2.64 -1.49 -23.57
N ARG A 147 1.55 -1.99 -22.96
CA ARG A 147 1.33 -1.87 -21.53
C ARG A 147 2.36 -2.62 -20.71
N VAL A 148 2.69 -3.83 -21.11
CA VAL A 148 3.73 -4.65 -20.45
C VAL A 148 5.07 -3.95 -20.53
N ALA A 149 5.47 -3.47 -21.73
CA ALA A 149 6.72 -2.74 -21.91
C ALA A 149 6.79 -1.51 -21.00
N ALA A 150 5.73 -0.71 -20.93
CA ALA A 150 5.66 0.47 -20.07
C ALA A 150 5.81 0.13 -18.58
N GLN A 151 5.21 -0.98 -18.10
CA GLN A 151 5.32 -1.37 -16.69
C GLN A 151 6.67 -2.00 -16.37
N VAL A 152 7.26 -2.77 -17.31
CA VAL A 152 8.61 -3.33 -17.20
C VAL A 152 9.63 -2.18 -17.10
N ASP A 153 9.45 -1.12 -17.89
CA ASP A 153 10.28 0.09 -17.84
C ASP A 153 10.11 0.87 -16.54
N ALA A 154 8.87 1.20 -16.18
CA ALA A 154 8.54 2.02 -15.00
C ALA A 154 9.01 1.42 -13.67
N LEU A 155 9.27 0.11 -13.62
CA LEU A 155 9.71 -0.64 -12.45
C LEU A 155 11.11 -1.25 -12.58
N ASP A 156 11.92 -0.79 -13.56
CA ASP A 156 13.30 -1.21 -13.80
C ASP A 156 13.45 -2.74 -13.93
N LEU A 157 12.52 -3.38 -14.63
CA LEU A 157 12.46 -4.83 -14.81
C LEU A 157 13.06 -5.32 -16.14
N GLN A 158 13.56 -4.44 -17.03
CA GLN A 158 14.10 -4.82 -18.35
C GLN A 158 15.16 -5.92 -18.27
N PRO A 159 16.18 -5.85 -17.37
CA PRO A 159 17.21 -6.89 -17.32
C PRO A 159 16.68 -8.24 -16.81
N LEU A 160 15.47 -8.25 -16.24
CA LEU A 160 14.86 -9.40 -15.58
C LEU A 160 13.65 -9.93 -16.36
N ALA A 161 13.18 -9.21 -17.38
CA ALA A 161 11.90 -9.42 -18.04
C ALA A 161 11.72 -10.86 -18.56
N ASP A 162 12.77 -11.41 -19.16
CA ASP A 162 12.72 -12.73 -19.80
C ASP A 162 13.27 -13.86 -18.90
N ARG A 163 13.55 -13.53 -17.62
CA ARG A 163 13.98 -14.52 -16.63
C ARG A 163 12.78 -15.18 -15.95
N PRO A 164 12.82 -16.49 -15.65
CA PRO A 164 11.82 -17.16 -14.82
C PRO A 164 11.72 -16.47 -13.47
N VAL A 165 10.50 -16.25 -12.95
CA VAL A 165 10.30 -15.58 -11.65
C VAL A 165 10.90 -16.34 -10.47
N THR A 166 11.10 -17.66 -10.61
CA THR A 166 11.78 -18.50 -9.61
C THR A 166 13.27 -18.20 -9.47
N ALA A 167 13.90 -17.62 -10.51
CA ALA A 167 15.31 -17.22 -10.50
C ALA A 167 15.53 -15.77 -10.03
N LEU A 168 14.46 -15.07 -9.67
CA LEU A 168 14.53 -13.68 -9.21
C LEU A 168 14.67 -13.61 -7.69
N SER A 169 15.31 -12.54 -7.21
CA SER A 169 15.33 -12.18 -5.79
C SER A 169 13.92 -11.89 -5.27
N TYR A 170 13.75 -11.92 -3.95
CA TYR A 170 12.43 -11.61 -3.36
C TYR A 170 11.96 -10.17 -3.66
N PRO A 171 12.83 -9.13 -3.56
CA PRO A 171 12.46 -7.77 -3.99
C PRO A 171 12.05 -7.69 -5.46
N ASP A 172 12.79 -8.36 -6.35
CA ASP A 172 12.44 -8.38 -7.78
C ASP A 172 11.08 -9.03 -8.03
N ARG A 173 10.81 -10.14 -7.37
CA ARG A 173 9.47 -10.77 -7.44
C ARG A 173 8.38 -9.85 -6.94
N LYS A 174 8.60 -9.04 -5.90
CA LYS A 174 7.64 -8.02 -5.47
C LYS A 174 7.43 -6.95 -6.52
N ARG A 175 8.50 -6.48 -7.20
CA ARG A 175 8.39 -5.53 -8.32
C ARG A 175 7.57 -6.12 -9.47
N VAL A 176 7.78 -7.40 -9.82
CA VAL A 176 6.98 -8.09 -10.84
C VAL A 176 5.50 -8.20 -10.42
N ALA A 177 5.20 -8.53 -9.17
CA ALA A 177 3.82 -8.59 -8.67
C ALA A 177 3.13 -7.21 -8.70
N LEU A 178 3.86 -6.14 -8.40
CA LEU A 178 3.38 -4.76 -8.50
C LEU A 178 3.16 -4.36 -9.97
N ALA A 179 4.10 -4.65 -10.87
CA ALA A 179 3.95 -4.43 -12.32
C ALA A 179 2.69 -5.11 -12.86
N ARG A 180 2.46 -6.36 -12.46
CA ARG A 180 1.26 -7.11 -12.83
C ARG A 180 -0.03 -6.48 -12.33
N ALA A 181 -0.02 -5.87 -11.15
CA ALA A 181 -1.19 -5.15 -10.64
C ALA A 181 -1.41 -3.82 -11.40
N LEU A 182 -0.34 -3.14 -11.80
CA LEU A 182 -0.39 -1.84 -12.45
C LEU A 182 -0.67 -1.91 -13.96
N VAL A 183 -0.35 -3.03 -14.63
CA VAL A 183 -0.49 -3.17 -16.10
C VAL A 183 -1.93 -2.98 -16.59
N THR A 184 -2.93 -3.16 -15.70
CA THR A 184 -4.36 -2.94 -16.01
C THR A 184 -4.77 -1.48 -15.97
N ASP A 185 -3.86 -0.56 -15.56
CA ASP A 185 -4.15 0.85 -15.33
C ASP A 185 -5.31 1.04 -14.32
N PRO A 186 -5.11 0.60 -13.08
CA PRO A 186 -6.18 0.59 -12.10
C PRO A 186 -6.55 1.99 -11.61
N ARG A 187 -7.84 2.19 -11.35
CA ARG A 187 -8.37 3.39 -10.67
C ARG A 187 -8.32 3.25 -9.14
N LEU A 188 -8.30 2.02 -8.65
CA LEU A 188 -8.12 1.67 -7.24
C LEU A 188 -7.09 0.54 -7.14
N LEU A 189 -6.01 0.80 -6.42
CA LEU A 189 -4.95 -0.17 -6.14
C LEU A 189 -5.02 -0.59 -4.67
N LEU A 190 -5.11 -1.89 -4.44
CA LEU A 190 -5.12 -2.49 -3.11
C LEU A 190 -3.78 -3.19 -2.86
N LEU A 191 -3.01 -2.73 -1.89
CA LEU A 191 -1.69 -3.25 -1.54
C LEU A 191 -1.72 -3.91 -0.16
N ASP A 192 -1.39 -5.20 -0.10
CA ASP A 192 -1.37 -5.98 1.14
C ASP A 192 0.08 -6.29 1.53
N GLU A 193 0.59 -5.60 2.55
CA GLU A 193 1.95 -5.68 3.11
C GLU A 193 3.07 -5.62 2.03
N PRO A 194 3.05 -4.62 1.14
CA PRO A 194 4.00 -4.57 0.04
C PRO A 194 5.45 -4.36 0.51
N ALA A 195 5.69 -3.72 1.66
CA ALA A 195 7.03 -3.47 2.19
C ALA A 195 7.62 -4.69 2.94
N GLY A 196 6.79 -5.65 3.34
CA GLY A 196 7.25 -6.81 4.13
C GLY A 196 8.40 -7.57 3.45
N GLY A 197 9.51 -7.80 4.19
CA GLY A 197 10.70 -8.51 3.71
C GLY A 197 11.57 -7.74 2.70
N LEU A 198 11.37 -6.43 2.54
CA LEU A 198 12.21 -5.55 1.74
C LEU A 198 13.28 -4.87 2.61
N GLY A 199 14.42 -4.55 2.01
CA GLY A 199 15.43 -3.67 2.60
C GLY A 199 15.06 -2.18 2.48
N ALA A 200 15.82 -1.32 3.16
CA ALA A 200 15.51 0.12 3.23
C ALA A 200 15.44 0.80 1.85
N ASP A 201 16.36 0.47 0.96
CA ASP A 201 16.41 1.04 -0.39
C ASP A 201 15.21 0.60 -1.24
N ASP A 202 14.82 -0.68 -1.15
CA ASP A 202 13.65 -1.22 -1.85
C ASP A 202 12.34 -0.61 -1.30
N ILE A 203 12.26 -0.37 0.01
CA ILE A 203 11.12 0.33 0.66
C ILE A 203 11.03 1.77 0.15
N ALA A 204 12.15 2.48 0.07
CA ALA A 204 12.17 3.84 -0.46
C ALA A 204 11.75 3.88 -1.95
N ALA A 205 12.25 2.96 -2.76
CA ALA A 205 11.86 2.81 -4.17
C ALA A 205 10.35 2.51 -4.30
N LEU A 206 9.82 1.59 -3.49
CA LEU A 206 8.39 1.27 -3.43
C LEU A 206 7.53 2.50 -3.10
N GLY A 207 7.95 3.31 -2.11
CA GLY A 207 7.28 4.56 -1.77
C GLY A 207 7.21 5.53 -2.95
N GLY A 208 8.31 5.66 -3.71
CA GLY A 208 8.34 6.45 -4.93
C GLY A 208 7.37 5.94 -6.01
N VAL A 209 7.26 4.62 -6.18
CA VAL A 209 6.29 4.02 -7.12
C VAL A 209 4.86 4.33 -6.69
N ILE A 210 4.51 4.11 -5.41
CA ILE A 210 3.16 4.38 -4.88
C ILE A 210 2.78 5.85 -5.07
N ALA A 211 3.71 6.78 -4.77
CA ALA A 211 3.48 8.21 -4.96
C ALA A 211 3.22 8.58 -6.43
N ARG A 212 3.98 8.00 -7.37
CA ARG A 212 3.74 8.20 -8.81
C ARG A 212 2.38 7.67 -9.24
N VAL A 213 2.00 6.46 -8.78
CA VAL A 213 0.71 5.85 -9.09
C VAL A 213 -0.43 6.72 -8.55
N ALA A 214 -0.35 7.20 -7.32
CA ALA A 214 -1.36 8.11 -6.76
C ALA A 214 -1.45 9.43 -7.57
N ALA A 215 -0.30 9.96 -8.02
CA ALA A 215 -0.26 11.18 -8.84
C ALA A 215 -1.00 11.06 -10.19
N THR A 216 -1.20 9.84 -10.72
CA THR A 216 -2.05 9.63 -11.91
C THR A 216 -3.56 9.71 -11.61
N GLY A 217 -3.96 9.90 -10.36
CA GLY A 217 -5.36 9.88 -9.92
C GLY A 217 -5.84 8.49 -9.44
N CYS A 218 -4.96 7.49 -9.40
CA CYS A 218 -5.27 6.19 -8.81
C CYS A 218 -5.42 6.33 -7.29
N ALA A 219 -6.53 5.82 -6.73
CA ALA A 219 -6.70 5.69 -5.30
C ALA A 219 -5.90 4.48 -4.80
N VAL A 220 -5.22 4.60 -3.68
CA VAL A 220 -4.42 3.50 -3.11
C VAL A 220 -4.89 3.20 -1.69
N LEU A 221 -5.30 1.95 -1.44
CA LEU A 221 -5.48 1.42 -0.09
C LEU A 221 -4.30 0.51 0.24
N LEU A 222 -3.54 0.88 1.25
CA LEU A 222 -2.34 0.21 1.70
C LEU A 222 -2.59 -0.44 3.07
N VAL A 223 -2.44 -1.75 3.19
CA VAL A 223 -2.37 -2.45 4.48
C VAL A 223 -0.91 -2.66 4.82
N GLU A 224 -0.47 -2.18 5.97
CA GLU A 224 0.95 -2.25 6.37
C GLU A 224 1.12 -2.30 7.89
N HIS A 225 2.30 -2.75 8.30
CA HIS A 225 2.76 -2.75 9.69
C HIS A 225 4.11 -2.01 9.87
N HIS A 226 4.78 -1.63 8.77
CA HIS A 226 5.97 -0.79 8.77
C HIS A 226 5.59 0.68 8.98
N VAL A 227 5.61 1.14 10.23
CA VAL A 227 5.12 2.48 10.61
C VAL A 227 5.87 3.59 9.87
N ASP A 228 7.19 3.56 9.83
CA ASP A 228 8.00 4.61 9.16
C ASP A 228 7.68 4.71 7.66
N PHE A 229 7.49 3.57 6.99
CA PHE A 229 7.08 3.55 5.60
C PHE A 229 5.70 4.18 5.40
N VAL A 230 4.73 3.80 6.24
CA VAL A 230 3.38 4.37 6.21
C VAL A 230 3.40 5.87 6.42
N MET A 231 4.14 6.35 7.44
CA MET A 231 4.27 7.78 7.74
C MET A 231 4.88 8.58 6.57
N GLY A 232 5.74 7.93 5.77
CA GLY A 232 6.38 8.57 4.62
C GLY A 232 5.55 8.57 3.33
N VAL A 233 4.55 7.68 3.18
CA VAL A 233 3.85 7.47 1.91
C VAL A 233 2.35 7.79 1.97
N ALA A 234 1.70 7.67 3.13
CA ALA A 234 0.26 7.86 3.27
C ALA A 234 -0.12 9.35 3.38
N ASP A 235 -1.21 9.72 2.69
CA ASP A 235 -1.86 11.02 2.89
C ASP A 235 -2.77 10.97 4.13
N ARG A 236 -3.39 9.82 4.37
CA ARG A 236 -4.27 9.58 5.52
C ARG A 236 -4.10 8.15 6.03
N ILE A 237 -4.23 8.00 7.35
CA ILE A 237 -4.11 6.73 8.04
C ILE A 237 -5.43 6.42 8.77
N VAL A 238 -5.82 5.16 8.71
CA VAL A 238 -6.91 4.57 9.49
C VAL A 238 -6.31 3.51 10.39
N VAL A 239 -6.50 3.65 11.70
CA VAL A 239 -5.97 2.72 12.70
C VAL A 239 -7.08 1.79 13.18
N LEU A 240 -6.85 0.49 13.04
CA LEU A 240 -7.73 -0.54 13.56
C LEU A 240 -7.18 -1.14 14.85
N ASP A 241 -8.06 -1.40 15.79
CA ASP A 241 -7.80 -2.27 16.94
C ASP A 241 -9.05 -3.10 17.25
N PHE A 242 -8.88 -4.39 17.55
CA PHE A 242 -9.97 -5.35 17.79
C PHE A 242 -11.18 -5.18 16.87
N GLY A 243 -10.93 -5.00 15.58
CA GLY A 243 -11.96 -4.89 14.54
C GLY A 243 -12.69 -3.55 14.50
N ARG A 244 -12.23 -2.51 15.19
CA ARG A 244 -12.81 -1.17 15.23
C ARG A 244 -11.82 -0.11 14.80
N VAL A 245 -12.30 0.98 14.21
CA VAL A 245 -11.47 2.16 13.95
C VAL A 245 -11.30 2.92 15.27
N ILE A 246 -10.06 3.02 15.74
CA ILE A 246 -9.71 3.76 16.97
C ILE A 246 -9.21 5.17 16.67
N ALA A 247 -8.56 5.38 15.53
CA ALA A 247 -8.08 6.68 15.10
C ALA A 247 -8.08 6.81 13.57
N ARG A 248 -8.14 8.04 13.07
CA ARG A 248 -7.97 8.37 11.66
C ARG A 248 -7.50 9.82 11.50
N GLY A 249 -6.64 10.06 10.54
CA GLY A 249 -6.10 11.41 10.30
C GLY A 249 -4.88 11.40 9.40
N THR A 250 -4.19 12.53 9.33
CA THR A 250 -2.87 12.61 8.69
C THR A 250 -1.84 11.82 9.50
N PRO A 251 -0.68 11.46 8.91
CA PRO A 251 0.41 10.80 9.65
C PRO A 251 0.74 11.48 10.98
N ASP A 252 0.86 12.83 10.99
CA ASP A 252 1.18 13.57 12.22
C ASP A 252 0.08 13.48 13.27
N GLN A 253 -1.19 13.53 12.87
CA GLN A 253 -2.32 13.38 13.80
C GLN A 253 -2.36 11.99 14.43
N VAL A 254 -2.12 10.94 13.63
CA VAL A 254 -2.13 9.56 14.10
C VAL A 254 -0.92 9.27 15.02
N ARG A 255 0.25 9.83 14.69
CA ARG A 255 1.46 9.65 15.50
C ARG A 255 1.33 10.20 16.93
N THR A 256 0.52 11.24 17.12
CA THR A 256 0.33 11.90 18.42
C THR A 256 -0.97 11.49 19.12
N ASP A 257 -1.71 10.52 18.58
CA ASP A 257 -2.97 10.06 19.18
C ASP A 257 -2.70 9.05 20.32
N PRO A 258 -3.06 9.33 21.57
CA PRO A 258 -2.81 8.44 22.71
C PRO A 258 -3.42 7.04 22.54
N ARG A 259 -4.56 6.93 21.84
CA ARG A 259 -5.24 5.64 21.60
C ARG A 259 -4.41 4.75 20.68
N VAL A 260 -3.64 5.34 19.77
CA VAL A 260 -2.74 4.61 18.88
C VAL A 260 -1.55 4.09 19.67
N GLU A 261 -0.95 4.94 20.51
CA GLU A 261 0.15 4.55 21.40
C GLU A 261 -0.28 3.39 22.32
N GLU A 262 -1.45 3.48 22.98
CA GLU A 262 -2.00 2.42 23.81
C GLU A 262 -2.17 1.10 23.05
N ALA A 263 -2.73 1.14 21.83
CA ALA A 263 -2.98 -0.05 21.02
C ALA A 263 -1.68 -0.76 20.59
N TYR A 264 -0.60 -0.02 20.34
CA TYR A 264 0.67 -0.61 19.93
C TYR A 264 1.57 -1.03 21.08
N LEU A 265 1.52 -0.34 22.22
CA LEU A 265 2.35 -0.64 23.41
C LEU A 265 1.66 -1.58 24.40
N GLY A 266 0.34 -1.78 24.29
CA GLY A 266 -0.44 -2.58 25.23
C GLY A 266 -0.49 -1.97 26.63
N VAL A 267 -0.09 -0.71 26.79
CA VAL A 267 -0.11 0.02 28.06
C VAL A 267 -1.36 0.87 28.09
N LYS A 268 -2.26 0.60 29.04
CA LYS A 268 -3.39 1.51 29.28
C LYS A 268 -2.85 2.87 29.69
N ALA A 269 -3.20 3.91 28.93
CA ALA A 269 -2.97 5.28 29.35
C ALA A 269 -3.58 5.42 30.76
N SER A 270 -2.75 5.72 31.75
CA SER A 270 -3.21 5.97 33.11
C SER A 270 -4.13 7.18 33.09
N ALA A 271 -5.39 6.99 33.49
CA ALA A 271 -6.39 8.04 33.64
C ALA A 271 -6.01 9.05 34.72
#